data_7652090bb378087ed0ba29faebd97b57
#
_entry.id   7652090bb378087ed0ba29faebd97b57
#
_cell.length_a   1.000
_cell.length_b   1.000
_cell.length_c   1.000
_cell.angle_alpha   90.00
_cell.angle_beta   90.00
_cell.angle_gamma   90.00
#
_symmetry.space_group_name_H-M   'P 1'
#
loop_
_entity.id
_entity.type
_entity.pdbx_description
1 polymer ?
#
loop_
_entity_poly.entity_id
_entity_poly.type
_entity_poly.pdbx_seq_one_letter_code
_entity_poly.pdbx_strand_id
1 'polypeptide(L)'
;AVPVNVGVKNTPDSMHSFAEVTRGMCGKFCVTTVDTVFNTAEFERYIKAFESDDIVDGYMAVTSYVNDEKPLFVATDPSLNITAFRDVAAADTRYVSGGIYGLDEKALEVLDACLRDGTSRMRNFQRALVAGGLRLKAYPMGKIIDIDHAADIDVAQSLLQEYNHTI
;
A
#
# COMPACT_ATOMS: atom_id res chain seq x y z
N ALA A 1 -13.91 17.89 12.88
CA ALA A 1 -12.46 17.77 12.67
C ALA A 1 -12.03 16.36 13.08
N VAL A 2 -11.25 15.69 12.28
CA VAL A 2 -10.67 14.39 12.62
C VAL A 2 -9.49 14.64 13.56
N PRO A 3 -9.38 13.94 14.72
CA PRO A 3 -8.23 14.09 15.60
C PRO A 3 -6.95 13.60 14.86
N VAL A 4 -5.89 14.39 14.94
CA VAL A 4 -4.59 14.08 14.32
C VAL A 4 -3.54 13.95 15.43
N ASN A 5 -2.85 12.80 15.46
CA ASN A 5 -1.69 12.60 16.31
C ASN A 5 -0.43 12.71 15.43
N VAL A 6 0.52 13.51 15.85
CA VAL A 6 1.79 13.70 15.14
C VAL A 6 2.92 13.06 15.95
N GLY A 7 3.62 12.10 15.35
CA GLY A 7 4.86 11.53 15.88
C GLY A 7 6.06 11.96 15.05
N VAL A 8 7.12 12.41 15.71
CA VAL A 8 8.39 12.75 15.05
C VAL A 8 9.44 11.78 15.55
N LYS A 9 9.93 10.90 14.68
CA LYS A 9 10.98 9.93 14.99
C LYS A 9 11.95 9.77 13.83
N ASN A 10 13.20 9.51 14.16
CA ASN A 10 14.18 9.07 13.18
C ASN A 10 14.21 7.53 13.19
N THR A 11 13.92 6.92 12.06
CA THR A 11 13.82 5.46 11.88
C THR A 11 14.76 5.00 10.78
N PRO A 12 15.25 3.73 10.83
CA PRO A 12 16.18 3.21 9.82
C PRO A 12 15.58 3.12 8.41
N ASP A 13 14.29 2.84 8.30
CA ASP A 13 13.57 2.69 7.03
C ASP A 13 12.05 2.82 7.21
N SER A 14 11.30 2.76 6.10
CA SER A 14 9.84 2.90 6.06
C SER A 14 9.09 1.83 6.88
N MET A 15 9.60 0.61 6.97
CA MET A 15 8.97 -0.45 7.79
C MET A 15 9.08 -0.13 9.29
N HIS A 16 10.20 0.42 9.74
CA HIS A 16 10.36 0.88 11.13
C HIS A 16 9.48 2.10 11.42
N SER A 17 9.33 3.00 10.45
CA SER A 17 8.35 4.11 10.56
C SER A 17 6.93 3.59 10.70
N PHE A 18 6.56 2.60 9.90
CA PHE A 18 5.26 1.94 9.97
C PHE A 18 5.03 1.31 11.36
N ALA A 19 6.02 0.60 11.90
CA ALA A 19 5.94 0.01 13.24
C ALA A 19 5.71 1.05 14.35
N GLU A 20 6.32 2.22 14.23
CA GLU A 20 6.11 3.31 15.21
C GLU A 20 4.70 3.91 15.11
N VAL A 21 4.18 4.11 13.90
CA VAL A 21 2.85 4.70 13.68
C VAL A 21 1.74 3.74 14.11
N THR A 22 1.94 2.44 13.94
CA THR A 22 0.91 1.43 14.24
C THR A 22 0.98 0.88 15.66
N ARG A 23 1.89 1.39 16.49
CA ARG A 23 2.04 0.94 17.87
C ARG A 23 0.75 1.11 18.67
N GLY A 24 0.21 0.00 19.15
CA GLY A 24 -1.03 -0.04 19.93
C GLY A 24 -2.32 0.05 19.09
N MET A 25 -2.22 0.00 17.77
CA MET A 25 -3.40 -0.16 16.92
C MET A 25 -3.97 -1.58 17.04
N CYS A 26 -5.28 -1.70 16.85
CA CYS A 26 -6.01 -2.95 16.80
C CYS A 26 -7.13 -2.85 15.75
N GLY A 27 -7.64 -3.99 15.30
CA GLY A 27 -8.67 -4.05 14.26
C GLY A 27 -8.15 -3.66 12.88
N LYS A 28 -9.04 -3.15 12.04
CA LYS A 28 -8.71 -2.70 10.68
C LYS A 28 -8.16 -1.28 10.68
N PHE A 29 -7.13 -1.04 9.90
CA PHE A 29 -6.54 0.28 9.70
C PHE A 29 -6.03 0.45 8.28
N CYS A 30 -5.84 1.69 7.84
CA CYS A 30 -5.25 2.01 6.54
C CYS A 30 -3.98 2.84 6.73
N VAL A 31 -2.95 2.50 5.96
CA VAL A 31 -1.67 3.21 5.90
C VAL A 31 -1.43 3.69 4.48
N THR A 32 -0.99 4.93 4.35
CA THR A 32 -0.51 5.49 3.09
C THR A 32 0.86 6.10 3.30
N THR A 33 1.68 6.13 2.25
CA THR A 33 2.82 7.05 2.21
C THR A 33 2.31 8.48 2.01
N VAL A 34 3.10 9.47 2.40
CA VAL A 34 2.68 10.90 2.39
C VAL A 34 2.87 11.55 1.02
N ASP A 35 3.64 10.93 0.15
CA ASP A 35 4.03 11.35 -1.19
C ASP A 35 3.21 10.71 -2.32
N THR A 36 2.25 9.87 -1.97
CA THR A 36 1.39 9.18 -2.94
C THR A 36 0.20 10.05 -3.35
N VAL A 37 0.04 10.28 -4.64
CA VAL A 37 -1.08 11.02 -5.25
C VAL A 37 -2.01 10.05 -5.97
N PHE A 38 -3.31 10.12 -5.66
CA PHE A 38 -4.35 9.24 -6.19
C PHE A 38 -5.72 9.94 -6.27
N ASN A 39 -6.69 9.30 -6.90
CA ASN A 39 -8.05 9.79 -6.97
C ASN A 39 -8.78 9.60 -5.63
N THR A 40 -9.26 10.68 -5.03
CA THR A 40 -9.95 10.65 -3.72
C THR A 40 -11.21 9.79 -3.75
N ALA A 41 -12.01 9.85 -4.83
CA ALA A 41 -13.23 9.05 -4.92
C ALA A 41 -12.93 7.54 -5.07
N GLU A 42 -11.83 7.18 -5.71
CA GLU A 42 -11.36 5.78 -5.75
C GLU A 42 -10.88 5.31 -4.37
N PHE A 43 -10.17 6.18 -3.66
CA PHE A 43 -9.73 5.89 -2.30
C PHE A 43 -10.91 5.70 -1.34
N GLU A 44 -11.95 6.52 -1.43
CA GLU A 44 -13.17 6.32 -0.63
C GLU A 44 -13.85 4.98 -0.92
N ARG A 45 -13.88 4.55 -2.18
CA ARG A 45 -14.42 3.23 -2.56
C ARG A 45 -13.54 2.10 -2.03
N TYR A 46 -12.22 2.28 -2.10
CA TYR A 46 -11.24 1.34 -1.54
C TYR A 46 -11.45 1.14 -0.04
N ILE A 47 -11.56 2.23 0.74
CA ILE A 47 -11.79 2.15 2.19
C ILE A 47 -13.10 1.43 2.49
N LYS A 48 -14.20 1.78 1.82
CA LYS A 48 -15.51 1.12 2.00
C LYS A 48 -15.46 -0.38 1.67
N ALA A 49 -14.77 -0.75 0.60
CA ALA A 49 -14.60 -2.15 0.22
C ALA A 49 -13.81 -2.93 1.29
N PHE A 50 -12.72 -2.35 1.79
CA PHE A 50 -11.92 -2.98 2.85
C PHE A 50 -12.68 -3.08 4.18
N GLU A 51 -13.38 -2.03 4.60
CA GLU A 51 -14.17 -2.03 5.83
C GLU A 51 -15.26 -3.11 5.84
N SER A 52 -15.89 -3.34 4.67
CA SER A 52 -17.00 -4.28 4.53
C SER A 52 -16.59 -5.73 4.28
N ASP A 53 -15.33 -6.03 4.02
CA ASP A 53 -14.85 -7.39 3.73
C ASP A 53 -14.19 -8.00 4.97
N ASP A 54 -14.90 -8.87 5.66
CA ASP A 54 -14.41 -9.58 6.85
C ASP A 54 -13.67 -10.90 6.52
N ILE A 55 -13.54 -11.23 5.23
CA ILE A 55 -12.91 -12.48 4.79
C ILE A 55 -11.42 -12.33 4.64
N VAL A 56 -10.95 -11.16 4.13
CA VAL A 56 -9.53 -10.92 3.87
C VAL A 56 -8.85 -10.21 5.03
N ASP A 57 -7.57 -10.47 5.19
CA ASP A 57 -6.73 -9.88 6.23
C ASP A 57 -6.09 -8.54 5.76
N GLY A 58 -6.18 -8.24 4.45
CA GLY A 58 -5.77 -6.95 3.93
C GLY A 58 -6.12 -6.70 2.47
N TYR A 59 -6.26 -5.41 2.14
CA TYR A 59 -6.40 -4.87 0.79
C TYR A 59 -5.16 -4.06 0.45
N MET A 60 -4.53 -4.37 -0.70
CA MET A 60 -3.42 -3.59 -1.23
C MET A 60 -3.92 -2.80 -2.44
N ALA A 61 -3.87 -1.47 -2.39
CA ALA A 61 -4.11 -0.67 -3.57
C ALA A 61 -3.02 -0.94 -4.60
N VAL A 62 -3.42 -1.22 -5.82
CA VAL A 62 -2.53 -1.55 -6.93
C VAL A 62 -2.91 -0.75 -8.16
N THR A 63 -1.93 -0.45 -9.00
CA THR A 63 -2.14 0.24 -10.27
C THR A 63 -1.46 -0.49 -11.42
N SER A 64 -2.01 -0.36 -12.62
CA SER A 64 -1.34 -0.78 -13.86
C SER A 64 -0.44 0.33 -14.43
N TYR A 65 -0.49 1.54 -13.87
CA TYR A 65 0.37 2.65 -14.26
C TYR A 65 1.71 2.55 -13.54
N VAL A 66 2.78 2.35 -14.30
CA VAL A 66 4.14 2.19 -13.77
C VAL A 66 4.91 3.48 -14.02
N ASN A 67 5.21 4.22 -12.96
CA ASN A 67 6.00 5.45 -12.99
C ASN A 67 7.21 5.40 -12.04
N ASP A 68 7.43 4.28 -11.35
CA ASP A 68 8.53 4.08 -10.41
C ASP A 68 9.73 3.42 -11.11
N GLU A 69 10.94 3.85 -10.77
CA GLU A 69 12.19 3.25 -11.27
C GLU A 69 12.40 1.81 -10.74
N LYS A 70 11.84 1.49 -9.59
CA LYS A 70 11.97 0.19 -8.92
C LYS A 70 10.61 -0.33 -8.44
N PRO A 71 9.66 -0.53 -9.35
CA PRO A 71 8.32 -0.92 -8.99
C PRO A 71 8.30 -2.26 -8.24
N LEU A 72 7.37 -2.41 -7.30
CA LEU A 72 7.09 -3.69 -6.68
C LEU A 72 5.90 -4.32 -7.40
N PHE A 73 6.19 -5.31 -8.25
CA PHE A 73 5.18 -6.01 -9.03
C PHE A 73 4.33 -6.92 -8.16
N VAL A 74 3.03 -6.94 -8.42
CA VAL A 74 2.03 -7.71 -7.67
C VAL A 74 1.50 -8.83 -8.55
N ALA A 75 1.75 -10.08 -8.15
CA ALA A 75 1.17 -11.26 -8.75
C ALA A 75 -0.18 -11.57 -8.09
N THR A 76 -1.18 -11.86 -8.91
CA THR A 76 -2.54 -12.18 -8.44
C THR A 76 -3.11 -13.39 -9.15
N ASP A 77 -4.03 -14.08 -8.47
CA ASP A 77 -4.93 -15.01 -9.12
C ASP A 77 -6.06 -14.27 -9.89
N PRO A 78 -6.92 -14.99 -10.65
CA PRO A 78 -8.04 -14.37 -11.36
C PRO A 78 -9.07 -13.66 -10.46
N SER A 79 -9.12 -13.99 -9.17
CA SER A 79 -9.99 -13.37 -8.16
C SER A 79 -9.35 -12.18 -7.46
N LEU A 80 -8.19 -11.73 -7.94
CA LEU A 80 -7.36 -10.66 -7.38
C LEU A 80 -6.77 -10.98 -5.98
N ASN A 81 -6.73 -12.24 -5.55
CA ASN A 81 -5.96 -12.59 -4.38
C ASN A 81 -4.47 -12.48 -4.70
N ILE A 82 -3.72 -11.81 -3.83
CA ILE A 82 -2.29 -11.61 -4.01
C ILE A 82 -1.55 -12.90 -3.70
N THR A 83 -0.76 -13.36 -4.66
CA THR A 83 0.03 -14.60 -4.54
C THR A 83 1.51 -14.35 -4.31
N ALA A 84 2.03 -13.22 -4.79
CA ALA A 84 3.43 -12.84 -4.57
C ALA A 84 3.67 -11.34 -4.83
N PHE A 85 4.77 -10.83 -4.25
CA PHE A 85 5.37 -9.54 -4.60
C PHE A 85 6.75 -9.78 -5.21
N ARG A 86 7.04 -9.18 -6.37
CA ARG A 86 8.26 -9.43 -7.17
C ARG A 86 8.98 -8.12 -7.50
N ASP A 87 10.31 -8.17 -7.58
CA ASP A 87 11.12 -7.03 -8.06
C ASP A 87 11.19 -6.96 -9.60
N VAL A 88 10.78 -8.04 -10.29
CA VAL A 88 10.80 -8.13 -11.75
C VAL A 88 9.42 -8.57 -12.23
N ALA A 89 8.97 -7.97 -13.33
CA ALA A 89 7.72 -8.35 -13.98
C ALA A 89 7.75 -9.82 -14.46
N ALA A 90 6.63 -10.50 -14.31
CA ALA A 90 6.42 -11.88 -14.77
C ALA A 90 5.02 -11.99 -15.40
N ALA A 91 4.73 -13.13 -16.00
CA ALA A 91 3.45 -13.36 -16.70
C ALA A 91 2.21 -13.21 -15.79
N ASP A 92 2.37 -13.43 -14.49
CA ASP A 92 1.34 -13.32 -13.45
C ASP A 92 1.27 -11.94 -12.77
N THR A 93 2.12 -10.99 -13.19
CA THR A 93 2.15 -9.63 -12.62
C THR A 93 1.48 -8.63 -13.56
N ARG A 94 0.28 -8.17 -13.20
CA ARG A 94 -0.48 -7.16 -13.96
C ARG A 94 -0.39 -5.77 -13.36
N TYR A 95 0.00 -5.68 -12.10
CA TYR A 95 -0.05 -4.47 -11.30
C TYR A 95 1.27 -4.24 -10.58
N VAL A 96 1.43 -3.00 -10.10
CA VAL A 96 2.45 -2.60 -9.13
C VAL A 96 1.78 -2.13 -7.84
N SER A 97 2.49 -2.23 -6.73
CA SER A 97 2.02 -1.73 -5.42
C SER A 97 1.88 -0.21 -5.45
N GLY A 98 0.77 0.31 -4.96
CA GLY A 98 0.45 1.74 -4.99
C GLY A 98 0.67 2.47 -3.66
N GLY A 99 1.44 1.92 -2.72
CA GLY A 99 1.77 2.61 -1.47
C GLY A 99 0.62 2.76 -0.45
N ILE A 100 -0.54 2.15 -0.71
CA ILE A 100 -1.72 2.22 0.16
C ILE A 100 -2.08 0.82 0.63
N TYR A 101 -2.17 0.63 1.94
CA TYR A 101 -2.35 -0.67 2.58
C TYR A 101 -3.50 -0.62 3.60
N GLY A 102 -4.61 -1.30 3.32
CA GLY A 102 -5.62 -1.63 4.30
C GLY A 102 -5.25 -2.96 4.95
N LEU A 103 -5.05 -3.00 6.25
CA LEU A 103 -4.58 -4.17 6.97
C LEU A 103 -5.38 -4.37 8.24
N ASP A 104 -5.46 -5.60 8.72
CA ASP A 104 -5.95 -5.92 10.05
C ASP A 104 -4.79 -6.16 11.05
N GLU A 105 -5.14 -6.37 12.31
CA GLU A 105 -4.16 -6.56 13.40
C GLU A 105 -3.23 -7.76 13.21
N LYS A 106 -3.59 -8.78 12.41
CA LYS A 106 -2.71 -9.90 12.09
C LYS A 106 -1.46 -9.46 11.34
N ALA A 107 -1.56 -8.38 10.56
CA ALA A 107 -0.40 -7.81 9.90
C ALA A 107 0.63 -7.25 10.90
N LEU A 108 0.20 -6.81 12.08
CA LEU A 108 1.11 -6.34 13.13
C LEU A 108 1.90 -7.49 13.76
N GLU A 109 1.33 -8.69 13.85
CA GLU A 109 2.07 -9.88 14.30
C GLU A 109 3.20 -10.24 13.33
N VAL A 110 2.93 -10.14 12.00
CA VAL A 110 3.96 -10.33 10.97
C VAL A 110 5.01 -9.24 11.03
N LEU A 111 4.60 -7.98 11.26
CA LEU A 111 5.51 -6.85 11.43
C LEU A 111 6.47 -7.08 12.60
N ASP A 112 5.95 -7.50 13.74
CA ASP A 112 6.75 -7.80 14.92
C ASP A 112 7.75 -8.94 14.67
N ALA A 113 7.35 -9.97 13.91
CA ALA A 113 8.24 -11.04 13.50
C ALA A 113 9.36 -10.50 12.57
N CYS A 114 9.02 -9.70 11.57
CA CYS A 114 9.97 -9.06 10.68
C CYS A 114 11.02 -8.23 11.45
N LEU A 115 10.57 -7.43 12.42
CA LEU A 115 11.46 -6.60 13.24
C LEU A 115 12.43 -7.46 14.08
N ARG A 116 11.94 -8.54 14.68
CA ARG A 116 12.80 -9.48 15.46
C ARG A 116 13.84 -10.17 14.59
N ASP A 117 13.48 -10.49 13.34
CA ASP A 117 14.36 -11.19 12.39
C ASP A 117 15.31 -10.23 11.65
N GLY A 118 15.24 -8.93 11.91
CA GLY A 118 16.07 -7.91 11.25
C GLY A 118 15.65 -7.63 9.80
N THR A 119 14.45 -8.04 9.39
CA THR A 119 13.89 -7.67 8.09
C THR A 119 13.73 -6.16 8.01
N SER A 120 13.99 -5.58 6.84
CA SER A 120 13.91 -4.15 6.59
C SER A 120 13.16 -3.88 5.29
N ARG A 121 12.65 -2.66 5.11
CA ARG A 121 11.92 -2.12 3.97
C ARG A 121 10.50 -2.69 3.80
N MET A 122 9.56 -1.81 3.46
CA MET A 122 8.15 -2.17 3.26
C MET A 122 7.92 -3.27 2.23
N ARG A 123 8.70 -3.33 1.14
CA ARG A 123 8.58 -4.42 0.14
C ARG A 123 8.83 -5.82 0.71
N ASN A 124 9.75 -5.94 1.67
CA ASN A 124 10.02 -7.22 2.33
C ASN A 124 8.92 -7.56 3.35
N PHE A 125 8.38 -6.56 4.03
CA PHE A 125 7.19 -6.75 4.86
C PHE A 125 5.99 -7.23 4.04
N GLN A 126 5.72 -6.64 2.88
CA GLN A 126 4.64 -7.10 1.99
C GLN A 126 4.83 -8.58 1.58
N ARG A 127 6.06 -8.98 1.28
CA ARG A 127 6.39 -10.40 1.02
C ARG A 127 6.15 -11.29 2.25
N ALA A 128 6.51 -10.80 3.42
CA ALA A 128 6.32 -11.52 4.68
C ALA A 128 4.83 -11.72 5.00
N LEU A 129 3.96 -10.76 4.68
CA LEU A 129 2.51 -10.92 4.83
C LEU A 129 1.99 -12.13 4.03
N VAL A 130 2.40 -12.27 2.76
CA VAL A 130 2.03 -13.42 1.92
C VAL A 130 2.65 -14.71 2.46
N ALA A 131 3.93 -14.68 2.82
CA ALA A 131 4.62 -15.85 3.38
C ALA A 131 4.04 -16.30 4.73
N GLY A 132 3.52 -15.36 5.51
CA GLY A 132 2.80 -15.58 6.77
C GLY A 132 1.38 -16.13 6.58
N GLY A 133 0.94 -16.29 5.33
CA GLY A 133 -0.37 -16.87 4.99
C GLY A 133 -1.55 -15.90 5.13
N LEU A 134 -1.31 -14.59 5.21
CA LEU A 134 -2.38 -13.60 5.22
C LEU A 134 -3.10 -13.59 3.85
N ARG A 135 -4.42 -13.52 3.92
CA ARG A 135 -5.28 -13.40 2.74
C ARG A 135 -5.31 -11.94 2.30
N LEU A 136 -4.46 -11.61 1.34
CA LEU A 136 -4.34 -10.27 0.79
C LEU A 136 -5.06 -10.17 -0.56
N LYS A 137 -5.80 -9.08 -0.77
CA LYS A 137 -6.50 -8.81 -2.02
C LYS A 137 -5.94 -7.56 -2.68
N ALA A 138 -5.67 -7.65 -3.97
CA ALA A 138 -5.34 -6.49 -4.78
C ALA A 138 -6.62 -5.68 -5.06
N TYR A 139 -6.56 -4.38 -4.84
CA TYR A 139 -7.63 -3.45 -5.19
C TYR A 139 -7.13 -2.52 -6.31
N PRO A 140 -7.52 -2.78 -7.57
CA PRO A 140 -7.09 -1.94 -8.67
C PRO A 140 -7.67 -0.53 -8.54
N MET A 141 -6.79 0.44 -8.56
CA MET A 141 -7.09 1.86 -8.67
C MET A 141 -6.56 2.38 -10.02
N GLY A 142 -6.99 3.56 -10.41
CA GLY A 142 -6.47 4.25 -11.59
C GLY A 142 -4.97 4.56 -11.45
N LYS A 143 -4.56 5.70 -11.94
CA LYS A 143 -3.17 6.13 -11.77
C LYS A 143 -2.88 6.44 -10.30
N ILE A 144 -1.82 5.85 -9.77
CA ILE A 144 -1.21 6.20 -8.49
C ILE A 144 0.21 6.64 -8.79
N ILE A 145 0.64 7.77 -8.22
CA ILE A 145 1.95 8.38 -8.48
C ILE A 145 2.60 8.68 -7.13
N ASP A 146 3.82 8.18 -6.94
CA ASP A 146 4.67 8.61 -5.84
C ASP A 146 5.54 9.77 -6.30
N ILE A 147 5.68 10.82 -5.48
CA ILE A 147 6.49 12.00 -5.76
C ILE A 147 7.88 11.81 -5.14
N ASP A 148 8.75 11.12 -5.84
CA ASP A 148 10.15 10.90 -5.44
C ASP A 148 11.09 11.99 -5.96
N HIS A 149 10.75 12.59 -7.10
CA HIS A 149 11.58 13.59 -7.80
C HIS A 149 10.79 14.84 -8.21
N ALA A 150 11.48 15.94 -8.44
CA ALA A 150 10.84 17.19 -8.88
C ALA A 150 10.04 17.02 -10.19
N ALA A 151 10.44 16.12 -11.08
CA ALA A 151 9.72 15.82 -12.31
C ALA A 151 8.35 15.17 -12.07
N ASP A 152 8.18 14.46 -10.97
CA ASP A 152 6.92 13.79 -10.62
C ASP A 152 5.84 14.79 -10.23
N ILE A 153 6.24 15.99 -9.79
CA ILE A 153 5.30 17.07 -9.43
C ILE A 153 4.43 17.46 -10.62
N ASP A 154 5.03 17.65 -11.81
CA ASP A 154 4.30 18.02 -13.02
C ASP A 154 3.33 16.92 -13.45
N VAL A 155 3.75 15.66 -13.32
CA VAL A 155 2.92 14.49 -13.61
C VAL A 155 1.76 14.40 -12.64
N ALA A 156 2.01 14.59 -11.34
CA ALA A 156 0.99 14.58 -10.30
C ALA A 156 -0.01 15.74 -10.47
N GLN A 157 0.45 16.94 -10.81
CA GLN A 157 -0.42 18.09 -11.09
C GLN A 157 -1.33 17.82 -12.30
N SER A 158 -0.81 17.23 -13.36
CA SER A 158 -1.58 16.86 -14.54
C SER A 158 -2.65 15.84 -14.18
N LEU A 159 -2.31 14.85 -13.37
CA LEU A 159 -3.25 13.84 -12.88
C LEU A 159 -4.38 14.45 -12.04
N LEU A 160 -4.06 15.38 -11.14
CA LEU A 160 -5.08 16.07 -10.34
C LEU A 160 -6.02 16.93 -11.19
N GLN A 161 -5.52 17.51 -12.29
CA GLN A 161 -6.37 18.23 -13.26
C GLN A 161 -7.31 17.26 -14.00
N GLU A 162 -6.83 16.10 -14.46
CA GLU A 162 -7.67 15.06 -15.07
C GLU A 162 -8.83 14.67 -14.13
N TYR A 163 -8.57 14.49 -12.85
CA TYR A 163 -9.58 14.12 -11.86
C TYR A 163 -10.63 15.21 -11.62
N ASN A 164 -10.22 16.48 -11.61
CA ASN A 164 -11.12 17.61 -11.41
C ASN A 164 -12.04 17.87 -12.61
N HIS A 165 -11.71 17.40 -13.82
CA HIS A 165 -12.53 17.54 -15.03
C HIS A 165 -13.51 16.38 -15.26
N THR A 166 -13.48 15.35 -14.40
CA THR A 166 -14.31 14.14 -14.53
C THR A 166 -15.56 14.17 -13.62
N ILE A 167 -15.88 15.34 -13.03
CA ILE A 167 -17.07 15.58 -12.20
C ILE A 167 -18.18 16.22 -13.02
#